data_c5e3eae87348c2201e976d562c64d25e
#
_entry.id   c5e3eae87348c2201e976d562c64d25e
#
_cell.length_a   1.000
_cell.length_b   1.000
_cell.length_c   1.000
_cell.angle_alpha   90.00
_cell.angle_beta   90.00
_cell.angle_gamma   90.00
#
_symmetry.space_group_name_H-M   'P 1'
#
loop_
_entity.id
_entity.type
_entity.pdbx_description
1 polymer ?
#
loop_
_entity_poly.entity_id
_entity_poly.type
_entity_poly.pdbx_seq_one_letter_code
_entity_poly.pdbx_strand_id
1 'polypeptide(L)'
;MIDKFKKFQAQIVPNPLSLEIVKAQGSYIFEKNKKYLDFIAGVSVCNIGHSNKKVIDAVTKQLKKYSHVMVYGEFVQEPSVKLCKLLAENLPNNLDSVYLTNSGTEAVEAALKISKRITGRSKIISALNSYHGSTHGSLSVSGYEKRKRAYRPLLPDIEYINFNSDDLSVIDKDTACVILET
;
A
#
# COMPACT_ATOMS: atom_id res chain seq x y z
N MET A 1 9.44 24.11 15.36
CA MET A 1 9.70 22.86 14.59
C MET A 1 9.50 23.05 13.09
N ILE A 2 8.58 23.93 12.67
CA ILE A 2 8.22 24.20 11.24
C ILE A 2 9.44 24.56 10.39
N ASP A 3 10.35 25.42 10.85
CA ASP A 3 11.55 25.79 10.07
C ASP A 3 12.49 24.60 9.82
N LYS A 4 12.61 23.71 10.80
CA LYS A 4 13.37 22.46 10.64
C LYS A 4 12.70 21.52 9.66
N PHE A 5 11.37 21.39 9.71
CA PHE A 5 10.58 20.63 8.76
C PHE A 5 10.79 21.13 7.32
N LYS A 6 10.68 22.44 7.11
CA LYS A 6 10.90 23.05 5.78
C LYS A 6 12.35 22.91 5.29
N LYS A 7 13.32 22.95 6.18
CA LYS A 7 14.75 22.89 5.83
C LYS A 7 15.25 21.48 5.55
N PHE A 8 14.82 20.49 6.35
CA PHE A 8 15.45 19.17 6.36
C PHE A 8 14.57 18.05 5.77
N GLN A 9 13.25 18.25 5.70
CA GLN A 9 12.36 17.27 5.10
C GLN A 9 11.98 17.70 3.68
N ALA A 10 12.22 16.81 2.71
CA ALA A 10 11.84 17.06 1.31
C ALA A 10 10.32 17.33 1.20
N GLN A 11 9.97 18.45 0.59
CA GLN A 11 8.57 18.86 0.41
C GLN A 11 8.03 18.30 -0.90
N ILE A 12 7.01 17.45 -0.81
CA ILE A 12 6.35 16.85 -1.98
C ILE A 12 5.13 17.64 -2.46
N VAL A 13 4.70 18.62 -1.67
CA VAL A 13 3.62 19.57 -2.04
C VAL A 13 4.10 21.01 -1.81
N PRO A 14 3.72 21.96 -2.71
CA PRO A 14 4.19 23.34 -2.61
C PRO A 14 3.79 24.05 -1.30
N ASN A 15 2.61 23.75 -0.79
CA ASN A 15 2.03 24.38 0.39
C ASN A 15 1.51 23.32 1.38
N PRO A 16 2.38 22.67 2.17
CA PRO A 16 1.94 21.74 3.18
C PRO A 16 1.17 22.44 4.29
N LEU A 17 0.21 21.76 4.92
CA LEU A 17 -0.57 22.29 6.05
C LEU A 17 0.31 22.70 7.23
N SER A 18 1.47 22.07 7.37
CA SER A 18 2.49 22.37 8.40
C SER A 18 1.95 22.37 9.84
N LEU A 19 0.99 21.52 10.16
CA LEU A 19 0.49 21.35 11.53
C LEU A 19 1.58 20.70 12.40
N GLU A 20 1.89 21.30 13.55
CA GLU A 20 2.83 20.71 14.53
C GLU A 20 2.09 19.74 15.46
N ILE A 21 1.93 18.50 15.01
CA ILE A 21 1.21 17.47 15.76
C ILE A 21 2.04 17.02 16.97
N VAL A 22 1.48 17.18 18.17
CA VAL A 22 2.09 16.78 19.44
C VAL A 22 1.46 15.52 20.04
N LYS A 23 0.25 15.17 19.62
CA LYS A 23 -0.51 14.02 20.11
C LYS A 23 -1.58 13.61 19.11
N ALA A 24 -1.89 12.31 19.06
CA ALA A 24 -3.07 11.78 18.40
C ALA A 24 -3.75 10.76 19.31
N GLN A 25 -5.09 10.79 19.42
CA GLN A 25 -5.86 9.90 20.27
C GLN A 25 -7.29 9.73 19.80
N GLY A 26 -7.77 8.50 19.68
CA GLY A 26 -9.09 8.22 19.12
C GLY A 26 -9.22 8.82 17.73
N SER A 27 -10.27 9.62 17.50
CA SER A 27 -10.50 10.29 16.21
C SER A 27 -9.89 11.70 16.14
N TYR A 28 -8.94 12.04 16.98
CA TYR A 28 -8.43 13.40 17.09
C TYR A 28 -6.90 13.47 17.00
N ILE A 29 -6.43 14.54 16.34
CA ILE A 29 -5.03 14.99 16.37
C ILE A 29 -4.94 16.33 17.10
N PHE A 30 -3.79 16.62 17.69
CA PHE A 30 -3.60 17.79 18.56
C PHE A 30 -2.31 18.52 18.21
N GLU A 31 -2.39 19.81 18.04
CA GLU A 31 -1.30 20.74 18.25
C GLU A 31 -1.23 21.17 19.74
N LYS A 32 -0.24 21.97 20.11
CA LYS A 32 -0.08 22.44 21.49
C LYS A 32 -1.35 23.03 22.10
N ASN A 33 -2.09 23.84 21.31
CA ASN A 33 -3.25 24.60 21.78
C ASN A 33 -4.52 24.37 20.96
N LYS A 34 -4.50 23.39 20.01
CA LYS A 34 -5.63 23.11 19.12
C LYS A 34 -5.90 21.63 19.03
N LYS A 35 -7.14 21.29 18.81
CA LYS A 35 -7.63 19.93 18.60
C LYS A 35 -8.40 19.89 17.28
N TYR A 36 -8.10 18.88 16.47
CA TYR A 36 -8.76 18.66 15.18
C TYR A 36 -9.41 17.28 15.15
N LEU A 37 -10.60 17.18 14.60
CA LEU A 37 -11.20 15.91 14.24
C LEU A 37 -10.49 15.42 12.97
N ASP A 38 -9.90 14.23 13.04
CA ASP A 38 -9.09 13.68 11.95
C ASP A 38 -9.92 12.80 11.02
N PHE A 39 -10.38 13.38 9.91
CA PHE A 39 -11.03 12.65 8.83
C PHE A 39 -10.05 12.04 7.82
N ILE A 40 -8.76 12.34 7.92
CA ILE A 40 -7.74 11.77 7.04
C ILE A 40 -7.32 10.39 7.55
N ALA A 41 -7.22 10.23 8.87
CA ALA A 41 -6.90 8.97 9.55
C ALA A 41 -5.67 8.25 8.96
N GLY A 42 -4.61 9.01 8.62
CA GLY A 42 -3.42 8.47 7.96
C GLY A 42 -3.70 7.90 6.56
N VAL A 43 -4.64 8.46 5.82
CA VAL A 43 -5.21 7.94 4.57
C VAL A 43 -5.87 6.57 4.81
N SER A 44 -6.87 6.57 5.73
CA SER A 44 -7.69 5.40 6.12
C SER A 44 -6.94 4.26 6.86
N VAL A 45 -5.71 4.51 7.32
CA VAL A 45 -4.91 3.51 8.06
C VAL A 45 -5.34 3.43 9.53
N CYS A 46 -5.71 4.55 10.15
CA CYS A 46 -6.04 4.65 11.57
C CYS A 46 -7.54 4.42 11.85
N ASN A 47 -8.19 3.49 11.15
CA ASN A 47 -9.63 3.23 11.23
C ASN A 47 -10.12 2.73 12.60
N ILE A 48 -9.23 2.18 13.44
CA ILE A 48 -9.52 1.80 14.84
C ILE A 48 -9.21 2.91 15.84
N GLY A 49 -8.87 4.11 15.36
CA GLY A 49 -8.49 5.27 16.14
C GLY A 49 -7.00 5.31 16.51
N HIS A 50 -6.50 6.53 16.68
CA HIS A 50 -5.13 6.79 17.12
C HIS A 50 -4.88 6.27 18.54
N SER A 51 -3.67 5.80 18.80
CA SER A 51 -3.21 5.37 20.12
C SER A 51 -4.11 4.30 20.78
N ASN A 52 -4.61 3.37 19.97
CA ASN A 52 -5.43 2.26 20.48
C ASN A 52 -4.61 1.44 21.49
N LYS A 53 -5.11 1.37 22.74
CA LYS A 53 -4.40 0.74 23.85
C LYS A 53 -4.08 -0.74 23.60
N LYS A 54 -5.00 -1.50 23.00
CA LYS A 54 -4.78 -2.93 22.71
C LYS A 54 -3.63 -3.13 21.74
N VAL A 55 -3.52 -2.28 20.71
CA VAL A 55 -2.43 -2.32 19.74
C VAL A 55 -1.10 -1.94 20.40
N ILE A 56 -1.08 -0.84 21.17
CA ILE A 56 0.14 -0.39 21.88
C ILE A 56 0.65 -1.49 22.80
N ASP A 57 -0.23 -2.08 23.61
CA ASP A 57 0.15 -3.13 24.55
C ASP A 57 0.70 -4.37 23.82
N ALA A 58 0.08 -4.78 22.71
CA ALA A 58 0.52 -5.91 21.91
C ALA A 58 1.89 -5.65 21.26
N VAL A 59 2.09 -4.47 20.66
CA VAL A 59 3.37 -4.06 20.06
C VAL A 59 4.46 -3.98 21.13
N THR A 60 4.18 -3.36 22.28
CA THR A 60 5.14 -3.26 23.39
C THR A 60 5.54 -4.64 23.90
N LYS A 61 4.59 -5.57 24.05
CA LYS A 61 4.86 -6.95 24.45
C LYS A 61 5.73 -7.68 23.43
N GLN A 62 5.45 -7.49 22.13
CA GLN A 62 6.24 -8.12 21.07
C GLN A 62 7.67 -7.57 21.00
N LEU A 63 7.84 -6.24 21.10
CA LEU A 63 9.17 -5.60 21.08
C LEU A 63 10.09 -6.08 22.21
N LYS A 64 9.52 -6.41 23.38
CA LYS A 64 10.28 -7.01 24.50
C LYS A 64 10.76 -8.44 24.20
N LYS A 65 10.15 -9.15 23.25
CA LYS A 65 10.59 -10.49 22.82
C LYS A 65 11.66 -10.35 21.71
N TYR A 66 11.29 -9.72 20.62
CA TYR A 66 12.12 -9.36 19.47
C TYR A 66 11.38 -8.40 18.56
N SER A 67 12.10 -7.54 17.84
CA SER A 67 11.56 -6.65 16.81
C SER A 67 11.79 -7.22 15.41
N HIS A 68 12.98 -7.74 15.14
CA HIS A 68 13.37 -8.32 13.86
C HIS A 68 14.41 -9.42 14.06
N VAL A 69 14.28 -10.54 13.37
CA VAL A 69 15.24 -11.66 13.40
C VAL A 69 15.62 -12.15 11.99
N MET A 70 14.66 -12.39 11.11
CA MET A 70 14.90 -12.85 9.76
C MET A 70 13.74 -12.47 8.82
N VAL A 71 14.06 -11.95 7.63
CA VAL A 71 13.07 -11.44 6.68
C VAL A 71 12.56 -12.52 5.70
N TYR A 72 13.39 -13.49 5.32
CA TYR A 72 13.10 -14.39 4.19
C TYR A 72 12.24 -15.61 4.49
N GLY A 73 11.54 -15.63 5.64
CA GLY A 73 10.65 -16.76 5.99
C GLY A 73 11.35 -18.04 6.42
N GLU A 74 12.66 -18.01 6.67
CA GLU A 74 13.40 -19.18 7.14
C GLU A 74 13.14 -19.50 8.62
N PHE A 75 12.79 -18.48 9.40
CA PHE A 75 12.46 -18.63 10.82
C PHE A 75 10.96 -18.55 11.03
N VAL A 76 10.42 -19.46 11.80
CA VAL A 76 9.00 -19.44 12.18
C VAL A 76 8.79 -18.33 13.22
N GLN A 77 8.08 -17.30 12.83
CA GLN A 77 7.77 -16.14 13.68
C GLN A 77 6.28 -16.11 13.96
N GLU A 78 5.92 -16.29 15.23
CA GLU A 78 4.53 -16.41 15.68
C GLU A 78 3.60 -15.28 15.20
N PRO A 79 3.99 -13.97 15.25
CA PRO A 79 3.12 -12.90 14.78
C PRO A 79 2.79 -13.00 13.28
N SER A 80 3.78 -13.32 12.45
CA SER A 80 3.59 -13.45 10.99
C SER A 80 2.69 -14.62 10.66
N VAL A 81 2.92 -15.78 11.26
CA VAL A 81 2.09 -16.99 11.05
C VAL A 81 0.65 -16.74 11.47
N LYS A 82 0.43 -16.11 12.63
CA LYS A 82 -0.92 -15.79 13.10
C LYS A 82 -1.64 -14.81 12.19
N LEU A 83 -0.94 -13.79 11.68
CA LEU A 83 -1.50 -12.84 10.73
C LEU A 83 -1.88 -13.53 9.42
N CYS A 84 -0.98 -14.33 8.84
CA CYS A 84 -1.23 -15.07 7.61
C CYS A 84 -2.45 -16.00 7.76
N LYS A 85 -2.51 -16.74 8.87
CA LYS A 85 -3.68 -17.59 9.17
C LYS A 85 -4.97 -16.79 9.25
N LEU A 86 -4.98 -15.69 10.00
CA LEU A 86 -6.16 -14.84 10.16
C LEU A 86 -6.64 -14.27 8.82
N LEU A 87 -5.72 -13.84 7.96
CA LEU A 87 -6.05 -13.34 6.63
C LEU A 87 -6.64 -14.47 5.76
N ALA A 88 -6.00 -15.63 5.69
CA ALA A 88 -6.48 -16.76 4.91
C ALA A 88 -7.89 -17.23 5.35
N GLU A 89 -8.15 -17.27 6.66
CA GLU A 89 -9.47 -17.65 7.21
C GLU A 89 -10.60 -16.63 6.88
N ASN A 90 -10.24 -15.41 6.49
CA ASN A 90 -11.21 -14.36 6.12
C ASN A 90 -11.24 -14.06 4.61
N LEU A 91 -10.48 -14.78 3.80
CA LEU A 91 -10.47 -14.69 2.35
C LEU A 91 -11.22 -15.89 1.71
N PRO A 92 -11.58 -15.80 0.42
CA PRO A 92 -12.11 -16.97 -0.31
C PRO A 92 -11.17 -18.17 -0.23
N ASN A 93 -11.72 -19.38 -0.19
CA ASN A 93 -10.98 -20.63 0.07
C ASN A 93 -9.81 -20.94 -0.89
N ASN A 94 -9.77 -20.29 -2.05
CA ASN A 94 -8.67 -20.40 -3.00
C ASN A 94 -7.52 -19.39 -2.74
N LEU A 95 -7.63 -18.56 -1.71
CA LEU A 95 -6.62 -17.59 -1.27
C LEU A 95 -6.13 -17.94 0.15
N ASP A 96 -5.41 -19.05 0.25
CA ASP A 96 -4.97 -19.67 1.50
C ASP A 96 -3.50 -19.38 1.87
N SER A 97 -2.76 -18.73 0.98
CA SER A 97 -1.35 -18.39 1.16
C SER A 97 -1.14 -16.89 1.11
N VAL A 98 -0.45 -16.35 2.12
CA VAL A 98 -0.24 -14.90 2.28
C VAL A 98 1.25 -14.56 2.18
N TYR A 99 1.58 -13.63 1.29
CA TYR A 99 2.92 -13.06 1.16
C TYR A 99 2.93 -11.65 1.77
N LEU A 100 3.65 -11.48 2.89
CA LEU A 100 3.72 -10.21 3.61
C LEU A 100 4.79 -9.29 3.00
N THR A 101 4.44 -8.01 2.85
CA THR A 101 5.32 -6.93 2.38
C THR A 101 5.23 -5.73 3.32
N ASN A 102 6.07 -4.70 3.12
CA ASN A 102 6.06 -3.51 3.97
C ASN A 102 5.10 -2.42 3.49
N SER A 103 4.59 -2.52 2.26
CA SER A 103 3.72 -1.51 1.66
C SER A 103 2.82 -2.09 0.57
N GLY A 104 1.73 -1.37 0.25
CA GLY A 104 0.86 -1.72 -0.86
C GLY A 104 1.57 -1.70 -2.22
N THR A 105 2.49 -0.74 -2.44
CA THR A 105 3.27 -0.71 -3.69
C THR A 105 4.17 -1.93 -3.84
N GLU A 106 4.79 -2.43 -2.75
CA GLU A 106 5.57 -3.67 -2.77
C GLU A 106 4.69 -4.91 -3.03
N ALA A 107 3.49 -4.93 -2.48
CA ALA A 107 2.53 -6.00 -2.76
C ALA A 107 2.14 -6.02 -4.24
N VAL A 108 1.91 -4.86 -4.84
CA VAL A 108 1.65 -4.74 -6.29
C VAL A 108 2.87 -5.21 -7.10
N GLU A 109 4.09 -4.77 -6.77
CA GLU A 109 5.31 -5.25 -7.44
C GLU A 109 5.44 -6.79 -7.39
N ALA A 110 5.16 -7.38 -6.22
CA ALA A 110 5.18 -8.84 -6.07
C ALA A 110 4.10 -9.50 -6.95
N ALA A 111 2.88 -8.98 -6.97
CA ALA A 111 1.78 -9.50 -7.77
C ALA A 111 2.10 -9.47 -9.28
N LEU A 112 2.65 -8.36 -9.79
CA LEU A 112 3.06 -8.22 -11.18
C LEU A 112 4.15 -9.24 -11.56
N LYS A 113 5.17 -9.39 -10.71
CA LYS A 113 6.27 -10.35 -10.93
C LYS A 113 5.78 -11.80 -10.90
N ILE A 114 4.94 -12.15 -9.92
CA ILE A 114 4.38 -13.49 -9.79
C ILE A 114 3.52 -13.82 -11.02
N SER A 115 2.64 -12.91 -11.43
CA SER A 115 1.78 -13.10 -12.60
C SER A 115 2.58 -13.37 -13.87
N LYS A 116 3.63 -12.57 -14.13
CA LYS A 116 4.54 -12.80 -15.28
C LYS A 116 5.26 -14.14 -15.17
N ARG A 117 5.75 -14.50 -13.98
CA ARG A 117 6.49 -15.75 -13.76
C ARG A 117 5.63 -16.99 -13.98
N ILE A 118 4.39 -16.99 -13.47
CA ILE A 118 3.49 -18.14 -13.56
C ILE A 118 2.96 -18.31 -14.97
N THR A 119 2.64 -17.22 -15.67
CA THR A 119 2.02 -17.26 -16.99
C THR A 119 3.04 -17.32 -18.13
N GLY A 120 4.28 -16.87 -17.91
CA GLY A 120 5.28 -16.64 -18.96
C GLY A 120 4.92 -15.48 -19.90
N ARG A 121 3.93 -14.65 -19.55
CA ARG A 121 3.39 -13.57 -20.37
C ARG A 121 3.84 -12.21 -19.83
N SER A 122 3.83 -11.17 -20.68
CA SER A 122 4.27 -9.81 -20.31
C SER A 122 3.14 -8.80 -20.16
N LYS A 123 2.04 -8.96 -20.91
CA LYS A 123 0.96 -7.99 -21.01
C LYS A 123 0.16 -7.91 -19.71
N ILE A 124 -0.03 -6.69 -19.22
CA ILE A 124 -0.82 -6.40 -18.03
C ILE A 124 -1.92 -5.43 -18.39
N ILE A 125 -3.13 -5.72 -17.94
CA ILE A 125 -4.29 -4.86 -18.12
C ILE A 125 -4.58 -4.16 -16.79
N SER A 126 -4.82 -2.86 -16.83
CA SER A 126 -5.23 -2.06 -15.68
C SER A 126 -6.41 -1.14 -16.05
N ALA A 127 -6.99 -0.47 -15.06
CA ALA A 127 -8.07 0.49 -15.32
C ALA A 127 -7.52 1.92 -15.44
N LEU A 128 -8.16 2.73 -16.28
CA LEU A 128 -7.93 4.17 -16.33
C LEU A 128 -8.28 4.80 -14.98
N ASN A 129 -7.54 5.84 -14.60
CA ASN A 129 -7.69 6.59 -13.35
C ASN A 129 -7.44 5.77 -12.06
N SER A 130 -6.96 4.54 -12.14
CA SER A 130 -6.60 3.73 -10.97
C SER A 130 -5.28 4.16 -10.35
N TYR A 131 -5.10 3.86 -9.06
CA TYR A 131 -3.84 4.05 -8.33
C TYR A 131 -3.37 2.72 -7.74
N HIS A 132 -2.13 2.32 -8.04
CA HIS A 132 -1.55 1.07 -7.57
C HIS A 132 -0.24 1.23 -6.82
N GLY A 133 0.27 2.45 -6.71
CA GLY A 133 1.51 2.76 -5.99
C GLY A 133 2.45 3.70 -6.74
N SER A 134 3.62 3.94 -6.15
CA SER A 134 4.58 4.94 -6.64
C SER A 134 5.96 4.36 -6.99
N THR A 135 6.19 3.05 -6.88
CA THR A 135 7.38 2.39 -7.42
C THR A 135 7.22 2.21 -8.94
N HIS A 136 8.31 1.97 -9.66
CA HIS A 136 8.27 1.94 -11.12
C HIS A 136 7.25 0.96 -11.71
N GLY A 137 7.14 -0.26 -11.19
CA GLY A 137 6.15 -1.23 -11.67
C GLY A 137 4.72 -0.84 -11.29
N SER A 138 4.46 -0.49 -10.03
CA SER A 138 3.13 -0.08 -9.58
C SER A 138 2.68 1.25 -10.22
N LEU A 139 3.61 2.19 -10.47
CA LEU A 139 3.34 3.41 -11.21
C LEU A 139 3.03 3.12 -12.68
N SER A 140 3.69 2.13 -13.28
CA SER A 140 3.43 1.73 -14.66
C SER A 140 2.00 1.27 -14.87
N VAL A 141 1.46 0.49 -13.92
CA VAL A 141 0.08 0.00 -13.99
C VAL A 141 -0.96 0.97 -13.46
N SER A 142 -0.57 2.04 -12.79
CA SER A 142 -1.49 3.12 -12.40
C SER A 142 -2.04 3.84 -13.63
N GLY A 143 -3.38 4.04 -13.68
CA GLY A 143 -4.07 4.57 -14.86
C GLY A 143 -4.07 6.10 -14.99
N TYR A 144 -3.49 6.83 -14.04
CA TYR A 144 -3.53 8.29 -13.99
C TYR A 144 -2.30 8.93 -14.65
N GLU A 145 -2.38 9.21 -15.95
CA GLU A 145 -1.24 9.65 -16.78
C GLU A 145 -0.52 10.91 -16.25
N LYS A 146 -1.26 11.88 -15.69
CA LYS A 146 -0.66 13.11 -15.16
C LYS A 146 0.38 12.84 -14.06
N ARG A 147 0.23 11.74 -13.30
CA ARG A 147 1.15 11.38 -12.21
C ARG A 147 2.41 10.65 -12.70
N LYS A 148 2.38 10.03 -13.88
CA LYS A 148 3.45 9.14 -14.35
C LYS A 148 4.25 9.65 -15.55
N ARG A 149 3.73 10.61 -16.32
CA ARG A 149 4.38 11.08 -17.55
C ARG A 149 5.83 11.53 -17.36
N ALA A 150 6.15 12.15 -16.21
CA ALA A 150 7.49 12.66 -15.91
C ALA A 150 8.52 11.55 -15.59
N TYR A 151 8.08 10.31 -15.39
CA TYR A 151 8.93 9.18 -14.97
C TYR A 151 9.15 8.16 -16.09
N ARG A 152 8.74 8.48 -17.32
CA ARG A 152 8.94 7.61 -18.47
C ARG A 152 10.43 7.51 -18.84
N PRO A 153 10.96 6.36 -19.33
CA PRO A 153 10.18 5.17 -19.69
C PRO A 153 9.73 4.35 -18.47
N LEU A 154 8.52 3.80 -18.54
CA LEU A 154 7.94 2.89 -17.56
C LEU A 154 7.93 1.45 -18.14
N LEU A 155 7.37 0.48 -17.42
CA LEU A 155 7.27 -0.89 -17.91
C LEU A 155 6.47 -0.92 -19.23
N PRO A 156 6.93 -1.70 -20.23
CA PRO A 156 6.19 -1.95 -21.47
C PRO A 156 5.00 -2.88 -21.22
N ASP A 157 4.19 -3.08 -22.27
CA ASP A 157 3.08 -4.03 -22.34
C ASP A 157 1.99 -3.79 -21.27
N ILE A 158 1.71 -2.52 -20.98
CA ILE A 158 0.61 -2.11 -20.11
C ILE A 158 -0.50 -1.52 -20.98
N GLU A 159 -1.68 -2.11 -20.90
CA GLU A 159 -2.89 -1.59 -21.54
C GLU A 159 -3.96 -1.21 -20.51
N TYR A 160 -4.89 -0.34 -20.90
CA TYR A 160 -5.88 0.21 -19.98
C TYR A 160 -7.29 0.02 -20.52
N ILE A 161 -8.19 -0.36 -19.60
CA ILE A 161 -9.64 -0.40 -19.84
C ILE A 161 -10.34 0.70 -19.04
N ASN A 162 -11.54 1.05 -19.45
CA ASN A 162 -12.43 1.82 -18.60
C ASN A 162 -12.94 0.93 -17.45
N PHE A 163 -12.95 1.43 -16.24
CA PHE A 163 -13.53 0.70 -15.11
C PHE A 163 -15.02 0.49 -15.34
N ASN A 164 -15.52 -0.71 -15.04
CA ASN A 164 -16.91 -1.12 -15.33
C ASN A 164 -17.31 -1.10 -16.82
N SER A 165 -16.35 -1.25 -17.73
CA SER A 165 -16.64 -1.43 -19.14
C SER A 165 -16.96 -2.89 -19.45
N ASP A 166 -17.92 -3.12 -20.35
CA ASP A 166 -18.21 -4.44 -20.92
C ASP A 166 -17.21 -4.82 -22.03
N ASP A 167 -16.42 -3.85 -22.54
CA ASP A 167 -15.39 -4.11 -23.54
C ASP A 167 -14.12 -4.64 -22.86
N LEU A 168 -13.96 -5.95 -22.93
CA LEU A 168 -12.81 -6.69 -22.44
C LEU A 168 -11.96 -7.26 -23.60
N SER A 169 -12.12 -6.76 -24.81
CA SER A 169 -11.45 -7.24 -26.02
C SER A 169 -9.92 -7.18 -25.97
N VAL A 170 -9.37 -6.29 -25.14
CA VAL A 170 -7.92 -6.17 -24.93
C VAL A 170 -7.33 -7.32 -24.11
N ILE A 171 -8.16 -8.10 -23.40
CA ILE A 171 -7.73 -9.25 -22.61
C ILE A 171 -7.65 -10.45 -23.56
N ASP A 172 -6.45 -10.93 -23.77
CA ASP A 172 -6.16 -12.02 -24.70
C ASP A 172 -5.21 -13.06 -24.11
N LYS A 173 -4.78 -14.01 -24.97
CA LYS A 173 -3.86 -15.09 -24.58
C LYS A 173 -2.50 -14.61 -24.09
N ASP A 174 -2.08 -13.38 -24.40
CA ASP A 174 -0.80 -12.81 -24.03
C ASP A 174 -0.88 -12.02 -22.71
N THR A 175 -2.09 -11.89 -22.15
CA THR A 175 -2.35 -11.21 -20.88
C THR A 175 -1.85 -12.05 -19.70
N ALA A 176 -0.92 -11.49 -18.92
CA ALA A 176 -0.41 -12.08 -17.68
C ALA A 176 -1.39 -11.90 -16.51
N CYS A 177 -1.94 -10.70 -16.36
CA CYS A 177 -2.95 -10.40 -15.33
C CYS A 177 -3.76 -9.15 -15.66
N VAL A 178 -4.88 -9.03 -14.95
CA VAL A 178 -5.66 -7.80 -14.85
C VAL A 178 -5.54 -7.31 -13.41
N ILE A 179 -5.21 -6.03 -13.23
CA ILE A 179 -5.13 -5.38 -11.90
C ILE A 179 -6.15 -4.25 -11.82
N LEU A 180 -6.97 -4.26 -10.79
CA LEU A 180 -8.05 -3.30 -10.59
C LEU A 180 -7.96 -2.69 -9.19
N GLU A 181 -8.33 -1.43 -9.09
CA GLU A 181 -8.62 -0.73 -7.84
C GLU A 181 -10.14 -0.64 -7.71
N THR A 182 -10.68 -1.22 -6.64
CA THR A 182 -12.14 -1.30 -6.37
C THR A 182 -12.63 -0.15 -5.49
#